data_83a2a7b1e82c5f5200841d10d8ccb6c9
#
_entry.id   83a2a7b1e82c5f5200841d10d8ccb6c9
#
_cell.length_a   1.000
_cell.length_b   1.000
_cell.length_c   1.000
_cell.angle_alpha   90.00
_cell.angle_beta   90.00
_cell.angle_gamma   90.00
#
_symmetry.space_group_name_H-M   'P 1'
#
loop_
_entity.id
_entity.type
_entity.pdbx_description
1 polymer ?
#
loop_
_entity_poly.entity_id
_entity_poly.type
_entity_poly.pdbx_seq_one_letter_code
_entity_poly.pdbx_strand_id
1 'polypeptide(L)' 'MSDEPGRTVTASLEDGPLRGSAIEVDFVEGRPPKTVDVTMPEGGICRYCLAAWVQQGPKARYTFLYVV' A
#
# COMPACT_ATOMS: atom_id res chain seq x y z
N MET A 1 15.77 -17.48 9.89
CA MET A 1 15.47 -17.20 9.59
C MET A 1 15.26 -16.36 9.29
N SER A 2 15.04 -16.28 9.20
CA SER A 2 14.68 -15.82 8.96
C SER A 2 14.50 -15.04 8.36
N ASP A 3 14.58 -14.66 7.94
CA ASP A 3 14.37 -13.98 7.40
C ASP A 3 13.54 -13.70 6.79
N GLU A 4 13.24 -13.06 6.73
CA GLU A 4 12.10 -13.00 6.46
C GLU A 4 11.86 -12.31 5.26
N PRO A 5 12.12 -12.93 4.18
CA PRO A 5 11.71 -12.44 2.90
C PRO A 5 10.24 -12.27 3.06
N GLY A 6 9.60 -11.46 2.47
CA GLY A 6 8.18 -11.36 2.61
C GLY A 6 7.71 -10.53 3.78
N ARG A 7 8.57 -9.72 4.32
CA ARG A 7 8.09 -8.75 5.27
C ARG A 7 7.14 -7.80 4.54
N THR A 8 6.03 -7.53 5.18
CA THR A 8 5.00 -6.70 4.57
C THR A 8 4.67 -5.54 5.48
N VAL A 9 4.04 -4.54 4.87
CA VAL A 9 3.52 -3.40 5.60
C VAL A 9 2.04 -3.29 5.23
N THR A 10 1.22 -2.86 6.17
CA THR A 10 -0.19 -2.65 5.92
C THR A 10 -0.37 -1.27 5.30
N ALA A 11 -0.89 -1.24 4.08
CA ALA A 11 -1.16 0.01 3.40
C ALA A 11 -2.60 0.40 3.65
N SER A 12 -2.79 1.51 4.33
CA SER A 12 -4.11 2.04 4.63
C SER A 12 -4.50 2.99 3.53
N LEU A 13 -5.59 2.70 2.83
CA LEU A 13 -6.05 3.51 1.70
C LEU A 13 -6.98 4.57 2.25
N GLU A 14 -6.49 5.82 2.23
CA GLU A 14 -7.15 6.90 2.95
C GLU A 14 -8.28 7.56 2.19
N ASP A 15 -8.25 7.48 0.87
CA ASP A 15 -9.28 8.14 0.07
C ASP A 15 -9.46 7.38 -1.24
N GLY A 16 -10.22 7.93 -2.15
CA GLY A 16 -10.45 7.32 -3.46
C GLY A 16 -11.46 6.20 -3.40
N PRO A 17 -11.55 5.41 -4.46
CA PRO A 17 -12.57 4.36 -4.56
C PRO A 17 -12.47 3.28 -3.48
N LEU A 18 -11.28 3.06 -2.92
CA LEU A 18 -11.08 2.02 -1.93
C LEU A 18 -10.84 2.59 -0.54
N ARG A 19 -11.34 3.79 -0.30
CA ARG A 19 -11.17 4.44 1.00
C ARG A 19 -11.64 3.53 2.12
N GLY A 20 -10.85 3.47 3.18
CA GLY A 20 -11.17 2.66 4.34
C GLY A 20 -10.67 1.25 4.26
N SER A 21 -10.07 0.86 3.14
CA SER A 21 -9.51 -0.48 2.98
C SER A 21 -8.06 -0.49 3.41
N ALA A 22 -7.57 -1.67 3.74
CA ALA A 22 -6.17 -1.88 4.06
C ALA A 22 -5.70 -3.12 3.33
N ILE A 23 -4.52 -3.04 2.76
CA ILE A 23 -3.93 -4.18 2.06
C ILE A 23 -2.52 -4.36 2.55
N GLU A 24 -1.99 -5.56 2.36
CA GLU A 24 -0.61 -5.82 2.72
C GLU A 24 0.24 -5.79 1.47
N VAL A 25 1.35 -5.08 1.54
CA VAL A 25 2.25 -4.95 0.42
C VAL A 25 3.66 -5.26 0.90
N ASP A 26 4.49 -5.76 -0.01
CA ASP A 26 5.86 -6.12 0.32
C ASP A 26 6.71 -4.88 0.42
N PHE A 27 7.66 -4.92 1.34
CA PHE A 27 8.67 -3.89 1.40
C PHE A 27 9.52 -3.95 0.14
N VAL A 28 9.96 -2.78 -0.31
CA VAL A 28 10.89 -2.65 -1.41
C VAL A 28 12.13 -1.95 -0.86
N GLU A 29 13.21 -2.72 -0.76
CA GLU A 29 14.47 -2.20 -0.23
C GLU A 29 14.31 -1.57 1.14
N GLY A 30 13.55 -2.25 1.98
CA GLY A 30 13.44 -1.84 3.38
C GLY A 30 12.41 -0.78 3.66
N ARG A 31 11.58 -0.41 2.69
CA ARG A 31 10.58 0.62 2.88
C ARG A 31 9.34 0.29 2.07
N PRO A 32 8.20 0.90 2.40
CA PRO A 32 7.00 0.67 1.61
C PRO A 32 7.18 1.18 0.18
N PRO A 33 6.54 0.55 -0.80
CA PRO A 33 6.64 1.02 -2.18
C PRO A 33 6.04 2.41 -2.32
N LYS A 34 6.58 3.19 -3.24
CA LYS A 34 6.09 4.54 -3.46
C LYS A 34 4.68 4.55 -4.01
N THR A 35 4.34 3.57 -4.84
CA THR A 35 3.01 3.45 -5.39
C THR A 35 2.57 2.00 -5.32
N VAL A 36 1.26 1.81 -5.22
CA VAL A 36 0.67 0.48 -5.24
C VAL A 36 -0.52 0.49 -6.18
N ASP A 37 -0.72 -0.61 -6.89
CA ASP A 37 -1.87 -0.78 -7.76
C ASP A 37 -2.77 -1.81 -7.12
N VAL A 38 -4.04 -1.46 -6.96
CA VAL A 38 -5.00 -2.32 -6.30
C VAL A 38 -6.17 -2.57 -7.23
N THR A 39 -6.49 -3.83 -7.45
CA THR A 39 -7.61 -4.21 -8.32
C THR A 39 -8.91 -3.98 -7.57
N MET A 40 -9.85 -3.30 -8.22
CA MET A 40 -11.16 -3.07 -7.64
C MET A 40 -12.04 -4.29 -7.82
N PRO A 41 -13.02 -4.50 -6.92
CA PRO A 41 -13.90 -5.66 -7.04
C PRO A 41 -14.66 -5.71 -8.35
N GLU A 42 -15.06 -4.57 -8.87
CA GLU A 42 -15.82 -4.55 -10.11
C GLU A 42 -14.93 -4.45 -11.33
N GLY A 43 -13.63 -4.55 -11.16
CA GLY A 43 -12.71 -4.46 -12.28
C GLY A 43 -12.04 -3.10 -12.32
N GLY A 44 -10.92 -3.04 -12.99
CA GLY A 44 -10.14 -1.81 -13.02
C GLY A 44 -9.11 -1.79 -11.90
N ILE A 45 -8.16 -0.90 -12.05
CA ILE A 45 -7.03 -0.83 -11.13
C ILE A 45 -6.89 0.61 -10.66
N CYS A 46 -6.82 0.76 -9.33
CA CYS A 46 -6.57 2.06 -8.71
C CYS A 46 -5.11 2.16 -8.34
N ARG A 47 -4.50 3.30 -8.62
CA ARG A 47 -3.11 3.53 -8.22
C ARG A 47 -3.09 4.49 -7.04
N TYR A 48 -2.40 4.09 -5.99
CA TYR A 48 -2.26 4.89 -4.77
C TYR A 48 -0.80 5.20 -4.56
N CYS A 49 -0.50 6.30 -3.90
CA CYS A 49 0.87 6.66 -3.59
C CYS A 49 1.06 6.78 -2.10
N LEU A 50 2.28 6.50 -1.68
CA LEU A 50 2.65 6.56 -0.28
C LEU A 50 2.58 8.00 0.20
N ALA A 51 1.79 8.25 1.23
CA ALA A 51 1.63 9.57 1.80
C ALA A 51 2.41 9.73 3.09
N ALA A 52 2.42 8.69 3.93
CA ALA A 52 3.10 8.78 5.20
C ALA A 52 3.45 7.39 5.70
N TRP A 53 4.59 7.28 6.32
CA TRP A 53 5.03 6.03 6.91
C TRP A 53 5.96 6.35 8.05
N VAL A 54 5.60 5.87 9.24
CA VAL A 54 6.47 6.00 10.40
C VAL A 54 7.57 4.97 10.23
N GLN A 55 8.81 5.43 10.30
CA GLN A 55 9.93 4.57 10.03
C GLN A 55 9.87 3.30 10.87
N GLN A 56 10.00 2.16 10.19
CA GLN A 56 9.95 0.85 10.80
C GLN A 56 8.59 0.51 11.40
N GLY A 57 7.58 1.31 11.14
CA GLY A 57 6.25 1.01 11.59
C GLY A 57 5.60 -0.04 10.71
N PRO A 58 4.55 -0.73 11.23
CA PRO A 58 3.88 -1.78 10.46
C PRO A 58 2.83 -1.26 9.51
N LYS A 59 2.54 0.04 9.53
CA LYS A 59 1.48 0.62 8.72
C LYS A 59 1.98 1.81 7.94
N ALA A 60 1.46 1.96 6.73
CA ALA A 60 1.73 3.11 5.90
C ALA A 60 0.42 3.67 5.41
N ARG A 61 0.37 4.97 5.14
CA ARG A 61 -0.84 5.61 4.66
C ARG A 61 -0.64 5.96 3.20
N TYR A 62 -1.65 5.63 2.40
CA TYR A 62 -1.60 5.83 0.97
C TYR A 62 -2.79 6.67 0.54
N THR A 63 -2.57 7.53 -0.44
CA THR A 63 -3.63 8.36 -0.99
C THR A 63 -3.81 8.04 -2.46
N PHE A 64 -5.04 8.25 -2.93
CA PHE A 64 -5.44 7.88 -4.28
C PHE A 64 -4.79 8.80 -5.30
N LEU A 65 -4.28 8.23 -6.38
CA LEU A 65 -3.75 8.99 -7.50
C LEU A 65 -4.75 9.03 -8.65
N TYR A 66 -5.02 7.86 -9.22
CA TYR A 66 -5.93 7.80 -10.37
C TYR A 66 -6.22 6.34 -10.68
N VAL A 67 -7.21 6.15 -11.52
CA VAL A 67 -7.54 4.82 -12.03
C VAL A 67 -6.70 4.57 -13.27
N VAL A 68 -6.05 3.44 -13.28
CA VAL A 68 -5.16 3.07 -14.39
C VAL A 68 -5.95 2.63 -15.60
#